data_3a34a67fe545af28b419bfe4f6e18f1b
#
_entry.id   3a34a67fe545af28b419bfe4f6e18f1b
#
_cell.length_a   1.000
_cell.length_b   1.000
_cell.length_c   1.000
_cell.angle_alpha   90.00
_cell.angle_beta   90.00
_cell.angle_gamma   90.00
#
_symmetry.space_group_name_H-M   'P 1'
#
loop_
_entity.id
_entity.type
_entity.pdbx_description
1 polymer ?
#
loop_
_entity_poly.entity_id
_entity_poly.type
_entity_poly.pdbx_seq_one_letter_code
_entity_poly.pdbx_strand_id
1 'polypeptide(L)'
;MSKVGIYLVSFFLLFQNSLSAYSTNPKDFVNELVTDAISKLSDKNLNKDQKANFIEKVALENVDINALGLYTLGELRKSSNKEDISNYKRSFEKYFLKSLTSRLTDYSSSKFEILEDDKKSSNYTIVKSKITPDDGGPDIKIDWRIYTKNPEKPLIRD
;
A
#
# COMPACT_ATOMS: atom_id res chain seq x y z
N MET A 1 38.38 -33.98 -42.27
CA MET A 1 38.46 -33.55 -40.86
C MET A 1 37.45 -32.45 -40.66
N SER A 2 36.28 -32.78 -40.16
CA SER A 2 35.13 -31.89 -40.00
C SER A 2 35.17 -31.27 -38.60
N LYS A 3 35.21 -29.94 -38.52
CA LYS A 3 35.10 -29.21 -37.24
C LYS A 3 33.60 -28.92 -36.97
N VAL A 4 33.04 -29.65 -36.06
CA VAL A 4 31.69 -29.43 -35.54
C VAL A 4 31.78 -28.27 -34.51
N GLY A 5 31.26 -27.12 -34.87
CA GLY A 5 31.12 -25.98 -33.96
C GLY A 5 29.90 -26.19 -33.06
N ILE A 6 30.13 -26.37 -31.77
CA ILE A 6 29.09 -26.44 -30.76
C ILE A 6 28.69 -25.01 -30.44
N TYR A 7 27.48 -24.56 -30.87
CA TYR A 7 26.84 -23.31 -30.45
C TYR A 7 26.16 -23.54 -29.09
N LEU A 8 26.77 -23.04 -28.05
CA LEU A 8 26.22 -22.99 -26.70
C LEU A 8 25.20 -21.83 -26.65
N VAL A 9 23.94 -22.15 -26.93
CA VAL A 9 22.84 -21.17 -26.76
C VAL A 9 22.61 -21.02 -25.26
N SER A 10 23.18 -19.94 -24.69
CA SER A 10 22.91 -19.56 -23.31
C SER A 10 21.48 -19.03 -23.22
N PHE A 11 20.55 -19.90 -22.78
CA PHE A 11 19.15 -19.52 -22.50
C PHE A 11 19.11 -18.73 -21.19
N PHE A 12 19.25 -17.40 -21.32
CA PHE A 12 19.11 -16.47 -20.21
C PHE A 12 17.63 -16.39 -19.83
N LEU A 13 17.20 -17.22 -18.87
CA LEU A 13 15.91 -17.12 -18.23
C LEU A 13 15.84 -15.79 -17.48
N LEU A 14 15.28 -14.77 -18.10
CA LEU A 14 14.83 -13.57 -17.44
C LEU A 14 13.71 -13.98 -16.47
N PHE A 15 14.05 -14.17 -15.21
CA PHE A 15 13.08 -14.13 -14.12
C PHE A 15 12.51 -12.72 -14.08
N GLN A 16 11.46 -12.48 -14.84
CA GLN A 16 10.61 -11.33 -14.65
C GLN A 16 9.93 -11.54 -13.30
N ASN A 17 10.46 -10.90 -12.25
CA ASN A 17 9.70 -10.66 -11.05
C ASN A 17 8.52 -9.78 -11.47
N SER A 18 7.41 -10.41 -11.80
CA SER A 18 6.13 -9.71 -11.95
C SER A 18 5.84 -9.12 -10.57
N LEU A 19 6.11 -7.80 -10.41
CA LEU A 19 5.49 -7.07 -9.34
C LEU A 19 3.98 -7.24 -9.58
N SER A 20 3.34 -8.06 -8.76
CA SER A 20 1.90 -8.22 -8.80
C SER A 20 1.31 -6.87 -8.40
N ALA A 21 0.92 -6.08 -9.39
CA ALA A 21 0.14 -4.89 -9.13
C ALA A 21 -1.23 -5.35 -8.63
N TYR A 22 -1.71 -4.75 -7.54
CA TYR A 22 -3.06 -4.98 -7.05
C TYR A 22 -4.10 -4.56 -8.10
N SER A 23 -5.33 -5.07 -7.96
CA SER A 23 -6.45 -4.78 -8.87
C SER A 23 -6.67 -3.29 -9.10
N THR A 24 -7.12 -2.92 -10.30
CA THR A 24 -7.55 -1.56 -10.62
C THR A 24 -8.98 -1.25 -10.16
N ASN A 25 -9.77 -2.27 -9.81
CA ASN A 25 -11.07 -2.10 -9.18
C ASN A 25 -10.89 -1.68 -7.71
N PRO A 26 -11.49 -0.57 -7.22
CA PRO A 26 -11.27 -0.07 -5.86
C PRO A 26 -11.55 -1.07 -4.75
N LYS A 27 -12.62 -1.86 -4.89
CA LYS A 27 -13.01 -2.88 -3.91
C LYS A 27 -11.99 -4.01 -3.85
N ASP A 28 -11.63 -4.55 -5.01
CA ASP A 28 -10.67 -5.64 -5.12
C ASP A 28 -9.27 -5.17 -4.72
N PHE A 29 -8.90 -3.93 -5.08
CA PHE A 29 -7.65 -3.29 -4.65
C PHE A 29 -7.49 -3.30 -3.13
N VAL A 30 -8.50 -2.83 -2.39
CA VAL A 30 -8.45 -2.82 -0.92
C VAL A 30 -8.43 -4.24 -0.38
N ASN A 31 -9.24 -5.14 -0.93
CA ASN A 31 -9.29 -6.53 -0.49
C ASN A 31 -7.94 -7.24 -0.65
N GLU A 32 -7.33 -7.15 -1.82
CA GLU A 32 -6.05 -7.76 -2.13
C GLU A 32 -4.93 -7.19 -1.25
N LEU A 33 -4.85 -5.85 -1.17
CA LEU A 33 -3.82 -5.15 -0.39
C LEU A 33 -3.89 -5.50 1.09
N VAL A 34 -5.08 -5.48 1.69
CA VAL A 34 -5.23 -5.79 3.13
C VAL A 34 -5.04 -7.27 3.41
N THR A 35 -5.52 -8.16 2.53
CA THR A 35 -5.31 -9.60 2.67
C THR A 35 -3.82 -9.96 2.59
N ASP A 36 -3.08 -9.37 1.65
CA ASP A 36 -1.63 -9.55 1.54
C ASP A 36 -0.90 -9.01 2.78
N ALA A 37 -1.30 -7.83 3.27
CA ALA A 37 -0.73 -7.25 4.48
C ALA A 37 -0.97 -8.15 5.71
N ILE A 38 -2.17 -8.64 5.93
CA ILE A 38 -2.49 -9.56 7.04
C ILE A 38 -1.67 -10.85 6.91
N SER A 39 -1.60 -11.44 5.72
CA SER A 39 -0.82 -12.65 5.46
C SER A 39 0.65 -12.47 5.83
N LYS A 40 1.29 -11.38 5.37
CA LYS A 40 2.70 -11.08 5.65
C LYS A 40 2.95 -10.76 7.12
N LEU A 41 2.06 -9.99 7.75
CA LEU A 41 2.21 -9.63 9.16
C LEU A 41 2.02 -10.82 10.09
N SER A 42 1.17 -11.79 9.71
CA SER A 42 0.93 -13.02 10.46
C SER A 42 2.00 -14.09 10.24
N ASP A 43 2.89 -13.93 9.25
CA ASP A 43 3.94 -14.91 8.98
C ASP A 43 4.98 -14.92 10.11
N LYS A 44 5.07 -16.06 10.81
CA LYS A 44 6.01 -16.27 11.92
C LYS A 44 7.46 -16.43 11.46
N ASN A 45 7.70 -16.69 10.18
CA ASN A 45 9.06 -16.79 9.62
C ASN A 45 9.67 -15.42 9.31
N LEU A 46 8.87 -14.36 9.27
CA LEU A 46 9.33 -13.00 9.06
C LEU A 46 9.67 -12.33 10.40
N ASN A 47 10.86 -11.77 10.49
CA ASN A 47 11.25 -10.92 11.62
C ASN A 47 10.61 -9.52 11.52
N LYS A 48 10.74 -8.72 12.58
CA LYS A 48 10.12 -7.40 12.68
C LYS A 48 10.58 -6.44 11.58
N ASP A 49 11.86 -6.47 11.23
CA ASP A 49 12.43 -5.60 10.19
C ASP A 49 11.91 -5.98 8.80
N GLN A 50 11.77 -7.27 8.51
CA GLN A 50 11.19 -7.75 7.26
C GLN A 50 9.72 -7.34 7.11
N LYS A 51 8.95 -7.42 8.20
CA LYS A 51 7.56 -6.94 8.23
C LYS A 51 7.49 -5.42 8.03
N ALA A 52 8.36 -4.67 8.70
CA ALA A 52 8.44 -3.21 8.56
C ALA A 52 8.77 -2.79 7.11
N ASN A 53 9.78 -3.42 6.50
CA ASN A 53 10.18 -3.16 5.10
C ASN A 53 9.04 -3.48 4.12
N PHE A 54 8.29 -4.55 4.37
CA PHE A 54 7.11 -4.88 3.55
C PHE A 54 6.04 -3.80 3.65
N ILE A 55 5.68 -3.35 4.88
CA ILE A 55 4.68 -2.29 5.10
C ILE A 55 5.12 -0.98 4.45
N GLU A 56 6.39 -0.60 4.60
CA GLU A 56 6.93 0.62 4.00
C GLU A 56 6.81 0.58 2.47
N LYS A 57 7.21 -0.54 1.85
CA LYS A 57 7.09 -0.73 0.40
C LYS A 57 5.64 -0.63 -0.06
N VAL A 58 4.72 -1.35 0.58
CA VAL A 58 3.29 -1.33 0.23
C VAL A 58 2.72 0.08 0.38
N ALA A 59 3.07 0.81 1.44
CA ALA A 59 2.61 2.18 1.65
C ALA A 59 3.12 3.14 0.57
N LEU A 60 4.41 3.09 0.24
CA LEU A 60 5.01 3.94 -0.82
C LEU A 60 4.39 3.70 -2.20
N GLU A 61 4.00 2.47 -2.49
CA GLU A 61 3.44 2.09 -3.79
C GLU A 61 1.94 2.41 -3.92
N ASN A 62 1.19 2.35 -2.82
CA ASN A 62 -0.29 2.32 -2.84
C ASN A 62 -0.97 3.45 -2.09
N VAL A 63 -0.23 4.28 -1.34
CA VAL A 63 -0.77 5.43 -0.61
C VAL A 63 -0.25 6.72 -1.22
N ASP A 64 -1.14 7.69 -1.48
CA ASP A 64 -0.74 9.03 -1.88
C ASP A 64 -0.33 9.86 -0.65
N ILE A 65 0.84 9.50 -0.08
CA ILE A 65 1.38 10.10 1.14
C ILE A 65 1.54 11.63 0.98
N ASN A 66 1.87 12.09 -0.23
CA ASN A 66 1.98 13.53 -0.52
C ASN A 66 0.63 14.24 -0.42
N ALA A 67 -0.44 13.62 -0.93
CA ALA A 67 -1.78 14.19 -0.81
C ALA A 67 -2.25 14.20 0.65
N LEU A 68 -2.00 13.13 1.41
CA LEU A 68 -2.27 13.08 2.84
C LEU A 68 -1.55 14.20 3.59
N GLY A 69 -0.25 14.38 3.36
CA GLY A 69 0.54 15.44 3.97
C GLY A 69 0.00 16.84 3.64
N LEU A 70 -0.36 17.09 2.37
CA LEU A 70 -0.96 18.36 1.97
C LEU A 70 -2.34 18.58 2.60
N TYR A 71 -3.11 17.54 2.82
CA TYR A 71 -4.40 17.62 3.49
C TYR A 71 -4.24 18.03 4.96
N THR A 72 -3.28 17.45 5.67
CA THR A 72 -2.99 17.77 7.08
C THR A 72 -2.47 19.20 7.28
N LEU A 73 -1.84 19.82 6.27
CA LEU A 73 -1.47 21.24 6.31
C LEU A 73 -2.67 22.18 6.35
N GLY A 74 -3.84 21.74 5.91
CA GLY A 74 -5.04 22.58 5.86
C GLY A 74 -4.82 23.88 5.08
N GLU A 75 -5.17 25.03 5.65
CA GLU A 75 -5.03 26.34 5.01
C GLU A 75 -3.56 26.79 4.86
N LEU A 76 -2.64 26.31 5.70
CA LEU A 76 -1.22 26.65 5.60
C LEU A 76 -0.62 26.32 4.24
N ARG A 77 -1.14 25.29 3.55
CA ARG A 77 -0.69 24.93 2.18
C ARG A 77 -0.86 26.07 1.16
N LYS A 78 -1.75 27.03 1.43
CA LYS A 78 -2.02 28.17 0.53
C LYS A 78 -1.11 29.37 0.79
N SER A 79 -0.63 29.51 2.04
CA SER A 79 0.17 30.64 2.50
C SER A 79 1.67 30.33 2.62
N SER A 80 2.04 29.07 2.71
CA SER A 80 3.44 28.66 2.82
C SER A 80 4.16 28.72 1.47
N ASN A 81 5.45 29.01 1.48
CA ASN A 81 6.28 28.98 0.29
C ASN A 81 6.55 27.53 -0.17
N LYS A 82 7.06 27.36 -1.40
CA LYS A 82 7.27 26.05 -2.02
C LYS A 82 8.32 25.21 -1.28
N GLU A 83 9.33 25.84 -0.70
CA GLU A 83 10.41 25.17 0.01
C GLU A 83 9.89 24.57 1.32
N ASP A 84 9.14 25.33 2.10
CA ASP A 84 8.52 24.86 3.34
C ASP A 84 7.55 23.70 3.09
N ILE A 85 6.73 23.80 2.03
CA ILE A 85 5.84 22.70 1.64
C ILE A 85 6.64 21.45 1.26
N SER A 86 7.75 21.60 0.53
CA SER A 86 8.61 20.47 0.16
C SER A 86 9.27 19.83 1.39
N ASN A 87 9.77 20.65 2.31
CA ASN A 87 10.36 20.19 3.57
C ASN A 87 9.34 19.45 4.44
N TYR A 88 8.13 20.02 4.54
CA TYR A 88 7.03 19.40 5.25
C TYR A 88 6.67 18.02 4.68
N LYS A 89 6.49 17.91 3.35
CA LYS A 89 6.17 16.63 2.70
C LYS A 89 7.20 15.55 3.03
N ARG A 90 8.50 15.86 2.95
CA ARG A 90 9.57 14.90 3.29
C ARG A 90 9.51 14.46 4.76
N SER A 91 9.24 15.42 5.65
CA SER A 91 9.12 15.13 7.08
C SER A 91 7.87 14.33 7.39
N PHE A 92 6.75 14.66 6.73
CA PHE A 92 5.48 13.95 6.86
C PHE A 92 5.61 12.50 6.37
N GLU A 93 6.22 12.26 5.21
CA GLU A 93 6.45 10.90 4.69
C GLU A 93 7.22 10.04 5.68
N LYS A 94 8.35 10.55 6.20
CA LYS A 94 9.15 9.84 7.21
C LYS A 94 8.36 9.53 8.48
N TYR A 95 7.60 10.51 8.97
CA TYR A 95 6.76 10.35 10.16
C TYR A 95 5.65 9.32 9.91
N PHE A 96 4.96 9.43 8.77
CA PHE A 96 3.87 8.55 8.38
C PHE A 96 4.35 7.08 8.29
N LEU A 97 5.42 6.83 7.53
CA LEU A 97 5.98 5.48 7.36
C LEU A 97 6.44 4.89 8.71
N LYS A 98 7.15 5.67 9.52
CA LYS A 98 7.56 5.24 10.86
C LYS A 98 6.38 4.92 11.77
N SER A 99 5.36 5.77 11.77
CA SER A 99 4.15 5.57 12.56
C SER A 99 3.38 4.31 12.12
N LEU A 100 3.23 4.13 10.80
CA LEU A 100 2.55 2.98 10.21
C LEU A 100 3.27 1.67 10.53
N THR A 101 4.58 1.61 10.29
CA THR A 101 5.38 0.41 10.56
C THR A 101 5.40 0.05 12.03
N SER A 102 5.56 1.03 12.93
CA SER A 102 5.59 0.76 14.37
C SER A 102 4.26 0.22 14.92
N ARG A 103 3.14 0.54 14.28
CA ARG A 103 1.81 0.06 14.68
C ARG A 103 1.46 -1.29 14.10
N LEU A 104 1.88 -1.54 12.85
CA LEU A 104 1.44 -2.74 12.14
C LEU A 104 2.38 -3.94 12.31
N THR A 105 3.65 -3.75 12.61
CA THR A 105 4.60 -4.88 12.77
C THR A 105 4.28 -5.80 13.95
N ASP A 106 3.57 -5.31 14.95
CA ASP A 106 3.12 -6.10 16.11
C ASP A 106 1.68 -6.60 15.95
N TYR A 107 1.07 -6.36 14.77
CA TYR A 107 -0.30 -6.78 14.49
C TYR A 107 -0.36 -8.31 14.30
N SER A 108 -1.22 -8.98 15.04
CA SER A 108 -1.50 -10.41 14.89
C SER A 108 -2.78 -10.61 14.06
N SER A 109 -3.02 -11.83 13.63
CA SER A 109 -4.07 -12.21 12.69
C SER A 109 -5.46 -11.65 13.05
N SER A 110 -6.22 -11.34 12.03
CA SER A 110 -7.58 -10.85 12.15
C SER A 110 -8.36 -11.18 10.89
N LYS A 111 -9.66 -11.29 11.06
CA LYS A 111 -10.57 -11.47 9.93
C LYS A 111 -10.85 -10.12 9.31
N PHE A 112 -10.57 -9.99 8.00
CA PHE A 112 -10.90 -8.82 7.18
C PHE A 112 -12.12 -9.11 6.30
N GLU A 113 -13.01 -8.12 6.17
CA GLU A 113 -14.22 -8.23 5.38
C GLU A 113 -14.53 -6.88 4.71
N ILE A 114 -14.74 -6.89 3.39
CA ILE A 114 -15.30 -5.73 2.68
C ILE A 114 -16.83 -5.73 2.87
N LEU A 115 -17.36 -4.62 3.33
CA LEU A 115 -18.79 -4.44 3.56
C LEU A 115 -19.48 -3.91 2.30
N GLU A 116 -19.00 -2.78 1.77
CA GLU A 116 -19.59 -2.15 0.58
C GLU A 116 -18.56 -1.23 -0.09
N ASP A 117 -18.83 -0.84 -1.32
CA ASP A 117 -18.14 0.24 -2.02
C ASP A 117 -19.15 1.25 -2.57
N ASP A 118 -18.78 2.54 -2.50
CA ASP A 118 -19.63 3.66 -2.88
C ASP A 118 -18.84 4.65 -3.74
N LYS A 119 -19.18 4.69 -5.03
CA LYS A 119 -18.55 5.61 -5.98
C LYS A 119 -19.05 7.03 -5.78
N LYS A 120 -18.27 7.86 -5.14
CA LYS A 120 -18.63 9.26 -4.83
C LYS A 120 -18.46 10.21 -6.02
N SER A 121 -17.55 9.91 -6.94
CA SER A 121 -17.34 10.69 -8.16
C SER A 121 -16.59 9.86 -9.21
N SER A 122 -16.29 10.46 -10.37
CA SER A 122 -15.42 9.83 -11.38
C SER A 122 -14.03 9.47 -10.86
N ASN A 123 -13.56 10.17 -9.81
CA ASN A 123 -12.19 10.07 -9.30
C ASN A 123 -12.08 9.47 -7.90
N TYR A 124 -13.18 9.16 -7.24
CA TYR A 124 -13.19 8.67 -5.86
C TYR A 124 -14.24 7.60 -5.61
N THR A 125 -13.82 6.55 -4.97
CA THR A 125 -14.68 5.51 -4.39
C THR A 125 -14.35 5.36 -2.91
N ILE A 126 -15.36 5.27 -2.06
CA ILE A 126 -15.20 4.86 -0.66
C ILE A 126 -15.45 3.36 -0.58
N VAL A 127 -14.46 2.62 -0.13
CA VAL A 127 -14.59 1.19 0.19
C VAL A 127 -14.70 1.07 1.70
N LYS A 128 -15.77 0.47 2.18
CA LYS A 128 -16.00 0.23 3.62
C LYS A 128 -15.62 -1.18 3.98
N SER A 129 -14.92 -1.31 5.08
CA SER A 129 -14.44 -2.61 5.55
C SER A 129 -14.53 -2.72 7.07
N LYS A 130 -14.35 -3.96 7.52
CA LYS A 130 -14.32 -4.32 8.92
C LYS A 130 -13.17 -5.27 9.19
N ILE A 131 -12.46 -5.04 10.26
CA ILE A 131 -11.48 -5.95 10.82
C ILE A 131 -12.02 -6.47 12.15
N THR A 132 -12.09 -7.79 12.30
CA THR A 132 -12.44 -8.45 13.55
C THR A 132 -11.16 -9.01 14.17
N PRO A 133 -10.68 -8.47 15.31
CA PRO A 133 -9.47 -8.95 15.98
C PRO A 133 -9.65 -10.37 16.53
N ASP A 134 -8.58 -11.20 16.45
CA ASP A 134 -8.60 -12.58 16.96
C ASP A 134 -8.58 -12.66 18.51
N ASP A 135 -8.20 -11.57 19.18
CA ASP A 135 -8.17 -11.48 20.64
C ASP A 135 -9.55 -11.23 21.28
N GLY A 136 -10.62 -11.18 20.46
CA GLY A 136 -11.98 -10.89 20.89
C GLY A 136 -12.27 -9.41 21.16
N GLY A 137 -11.37 -8.52 20.73
CA GLY A 137 -11.60 -7.08 20.77
C GLY A 137 -12.77 -6.63 19.87
N PRO A 138 -13.21 -5.37 19.99
CA PRO A 138 -14.30 -4.84 19.16
C PRO A 138 -13.90 -4.75 17.69
N ASP A 139 -14.89 -4.91 16.80
CA ASP A 139 -14.71 -4.71 15.37
C ASP A 139 -14.20 -3.30 15.06
N ILE A 140 -13.21 -3.21 14.19
CA ILE A 140 -12.63 -1.96 13.68
C ILE A 140 -13.21 -1.71 12.29
N LYS A 141 -14.00 -0.64 12.14
CA LYS A 141 -14.53 -0.21 10.84
C LYS A 141 -13.58 0.78 10.20
N ILE A 142 -13.30 0.60 8.92
CA ILE A 142 -12.39 1.44 8.14
C ILE A 142 -13.06 1.83 6.83
N ASP A 143 -13.10 3.13 6.55
CA ASP A 143 -13.54 3.70 5.28
C ASP A 143 -12.30 4.14 4.49
N TRP A 144 -12.05 3.46 3.38
CA TRP A 144 -10.91 3.73 2.50
C TRP A 144 -11.32 4.68 1.39
N ARG A 145 -10.70 5.84 1.29
CA ARG A 145 -10.91 6.74 0.15
C ARG A 145 -9.91 6.40 -0.95
N ILE A 146 -10.42 5.76 -2.01
CA ILE A 146 -9.62 5.33 -3.14
C ILE A 146 -9.72 6.35 -4.27
N TYR A 147 -8.58 6.88 -4.67
CA TYR A 147 -8.45 7.83 -5.77
C TYR A 147 -8.16 7.10 -7.07
N THR A 148 -9.01 7.32 -8.08
CA THR A 148 -9.03 6.58 -9.34
C THR A 148 -8.90 7.48 -10.57
N LYS A 149 -8.34 8.69 -10.43
CA LYS A 149 -8.09 9.57 -11.58
C LYS A 149 -7.14 8.92 -12.60
N ASN A 150 -6.14 8.17 -12.14
CA ASN A 150 -5.42 7.23 -12.96
C ASN A 150 -6.07 5.85 -12.79
N PRO A 151 -6.86 5.36 -13.77
CA PRO A 151 -7.57 4.08 -13.64
C PRO A 151 -6.63 2.87 -13.54
N GLU A 152 -5.41 2.98 -14.08
CA GLU A 152 -4.41 1.91 -14.05
C GLU A 152 -3.70 1.80 -12.68
N LYS A 153 -3.83 2.83 -11.84
CA LYS A 153 -3.14 2.88 -10.55
C LYS A 153 -3.99 3.58 -9.50
N PRO A 154 -4.93 2.86 -8.86
CA PRO A 154 -5.64 3.39 -7.70
C PRO A 154 -4.69 3.69 -6.55
N LEU A 155 -4.99 4.73 -5.76
CA LEU A 155 -4.20 5.11 -4.59
C LEU A 155 -5.11 5.39 -3.40
N ILE A 156 -4.69 4.97 -2.22
CA ILE A 156 -5.34 5.35 -0.95
C ILE A 156 -5.00 6.81 -0.65
N ARG A 157 -6.02 7.63 -0.36
CA ARG A 157 -5.88 9.06 0.01
C ARG A 157 -6.46 9.44 1.37
N ASP A 158 -7.16 8.53 2.04
CA ASP A 158 -7.71 8.68 3.38
C ASP A 158 -8.21 7.35 3.90
#